data_38f8121fd2a5fe67ac01df2580152632
#
_entry.id   38f8121fd2a5fe67ac01df2580152632
#
_cell.length_a   1.000
_cell.length_b   1.000
_cell.length_c   1.000
_cell.angle_alpha   90.00
_cell.angle_beta   90.00
_cell.angle_gamma   90.00
#
_symmetry.space_group_name_H-M   'P 1'
#
loop_
_entity.id
_entity.type
_entity.pdbx_description
1 polymer ?
#
loop_
_entity_poly.entity_id
_entity_poly.type
_entity_poly.pdbx_seq_one_letter_code
_entity_poly.pdbx_strand_id
1 'polypeptide(L)'
;MDASLASARQQAQNSAAYLDAMGMPGAGPVVPSQESPLSNLSGFVLGTITVDQLSENSGFPSQHFTTGNVMAGLDYRLNRNLVVGALFNWGYTGGTLDSYGSRQQSSSYTPGVFVGYKQGGFYADGLMSYTYNAYKINRNVSSTVATGEPDSNEYDANALVGYYFPVAHGLQIGPAAGAGFTQINTSGFSETGSPFDLTIAKQHADSLRSLLGAQGLYTFTPGNDPLPVSINFNAFWQHEFLNSSRDINSTFTNLGGGQFIFNTAGPSRDSALLGLGASGYVTRNISLFLNYETQVGDHSQFAQTVMAGVAVNF
;
A
#
# COMPACT_ATOMS: atom_id res chain seq x y z
N MET A 1 -1.70 12.09 -13.43
CA MET A 1 -0.95 12.62 -12.29
C MET A 1 -1.58 12.30 -10.94
N ASP A 2 -2.91 12.26 -10.85
CA ASP A 2 -3.56 11.63 -9.68
C ASP A 2 -3.18 10.15 -9.55
N ALA A 3 -2.81 9.51 -10.64
CA ALA A 3 -2.28 8.16 -10.66
C ALA A 3 -1.03 7.95 -9.81
N SER A 4 -0.13 8.93 -9.71
CA SER A 4 1.06 8.81 -8.87
C SER A 4 0.69 8.80 -7.39
N LEU A 5 -0.26 9.65 -7.00
CA LEU A 5 -0.75 9.68 -5.63
C LEU A 5 -1.63 8.45 -5.31
N ALA A 6 -2.44 7.98 -6.27
CA ALA A 6 -3.19 6.74 -6.12
C ALA A 6 -2.24 5.55 -5.96
N SER A 7 -1.20 5.46 -6.78
CA SER A 7 -0.15 4.44 -6.67
C SER A 7 0.58 4.50 -5.32
N ALA A 8 0.94 5.70 -4.87
CA ALA A 8 1.60 5.93 -3.59
C ALA A 8 0.73 5.53 -2.40
N ARG A 9 -0.53 5.96 -2.42
CA ARG A 9 -1.52 5.54 -1.40
C ARG A 9 -1.69 4.05 -1.37
N GLN A 10 -1.71 3.43 -2.54
CA GLN A 10 -1.82 1.98 -2.66
C GLN A 10 -0.60 1.27 -2.08
N GLN A 11 0.60 1.80 -2.30
CA GLN A 11 1.81 1.24 -1.70
C GLN A 11 1.82 1.38 -0.17
N ALA A 12 1.37 2.54 0.34
CA ALA A 12 1.22 2.76 1.77
C ALA A 12 0.16 1.84 2.40
N GLN A 13 -0.94 1.57 1.67
CA GLN A 13 -1.98 0.62 2.08
C GLN A 13 -1.47 -0.82 2.02
N ASN A 14 -0.76 -1.20 0.97
CA ASN A 14 -0.13 -2.51 0.86
C ASN A 14 0.88 -2.73 1.99
N SER A 15 1.56 -1.68 2.43
CA SER A 15 2.48 -1.74 3.56
C SER A 15 1.75 -1.92 4.89
N ALA A 16 0.58 -1.30 5.08
CA ALA A 16 -0.27 -1.51 6.25
C ALA A 16 -0.92 -2.89 6.26
N ALA A 17 -1.47 -3.33 5.12
CA ALA A 17 -1.98 -4.69 4.93
C ALA A 17 -0.89 -5.75 5.08
N TYR A 18 0.36 -5.41 4.73
CA TYR A 18 1.52 -6.26 4.97
C TYR A 18 1.80 -6.46 6.46
N LEU A 19 1.79 -5.42 7.28
CA LEU A 19 1.95 -5.56 8.73
C LEU A 19 0.83 -6.41 9.34
N ASP A 20 -0.40 -6.25 8.85
CA ASP A 20 -1.54 -7.07 9.25
C ASP A 20 -1.40 -8.53 8.75
N ALA A 21 -0.96 -8.72 7.50
CA ALA A 21 -0.75 -10.05 6.89
C ALA A 21 0.40 -10.83 7.52
N MET A 22 1.48 -10.15 7.89
CA MET A 22 2.59 -10.76 8.64
C MET A 22 2.15 -11.24 10.03
N GLY A 23 0.92 -10.90 10.42
CA GLY A 23 0.39 -11.31 11.69
C GLY A 23 1.25 -10.82 12.85
N MET A 24 1.81 -9.63 12.72
CA MET A 24 2.54 -9.05 13.84
C MET A 24 1.71 -9.08 15.13
N PRO A 25 0.37 -8.92 15.10
CA PRO A 25 -0.46 -9.32 16.23
C PRO A 25 -1.04 -10.73 16.13
N GLY A 26 -1.04 -11.35 14.96
CA GLY A 26 -1.79 -12.57 14.65
C GLY A 26 -1.00 -13.75 14.13
N ALA A 27 0.29 -13.63 13.83
CA ALA A 27 1.10 -14.81 13.52
C ALA A 27 0.98 -15.79 14.69
N GLY A 28 0.51 -16.97 14.40
CA GLY A 28 0.12 -18.00 15.33
C GLY A 28 1.06 -18.24 16.52
N PRO A 29 0.74 -19.12 17.42
CA PRO A 29 1.52 -19.31 18.63
C PRO A 29 2.99 -19.51 18.25
N VAL A 30 3.82 -18.60 18.73
CA VAL A 30 5.27 -18.73 18.62
C VAL A 30 5.65 -20.08 19.19
N VAL A 31 6.01 -21.03 18.34
CA VAL A 31 6.59 -22.28 18.79
C VAL A 31 7.95 -21.91 19.38
N PRO A 32 8.22 -22.17 20.66
CA PRO A 32 9.53 -21.86 21.24
C PRO A 32 10.56 -22.73 20.51
N SER A 33 11.33 -22.14 19.60
CA SER A 33 12.48 -22.80 19.01
C SER A 33 13.64 -22.75 20.01
N GLN A 34 14.42 -23.83 20.06
CA GLN A 34 15.60 -23.94 20.93
C GLN A 34 16.58 -22.78 20.73
N GLU A 35 17.23 -22.38 21.82
CA GLU A 35 18.16 -21.27 21.92
C GLU A 35 19.33 -21.34 20.92
N SER A 36 19.13 -20.74 19.76
CA SER A 36 20.18 -20.36 18.80
C SER A 36 20.13 -18.85 18.63
N PRO A 37 21.27 -18.15 18.46
CA PRO A 37 21.27 -16.73 18.15
C PRO A 37 20.48 -16.37 16.89
N LEU A 38 20.32 -17.31 15.97
CA LEU A 38 19.51 -17.18 14.75
C LEU A 38 18.02 -17.44 14.98
N SER A 39 17.61 -18.03 16.11
CA SER A 39 16.20 -18.32 16.40
C SER A 39 15.30 -17.09 16.57
N ASN A 40 15.91 -15.89 16.62
CA ASN A 40 15.22 -14.61 16.67
C ASN A 40 15.14 -13.90 15.31
N LEU A 41 15.72 -14.48 14.26
CA LEU A 41 15.73 -13.94 12.91
C LEU A 41 14.67 -14.63 12.08
N SER A 42 13.88 -13.86 11.36
CA SER A 42 12.92 -14.33 10.36
C SER A 42 13.14 -13.59 9.04
N GLY A 43 12.70 -14.19 7.97
CA GLY A 43 12.71 -13.56 6.66
C GLY A 43 11.42 -13.87 5.93
N PHE A 44 11.03 -13.00 5.01
CA PHE A 44 9.82 -13.17 4.23
C PHE A 44 9.99 -12.69 2.79
N VAL A 45 9.17 -13.26 1.92
CA VAL A 45 8.95 -12.78 0.56
C VAL A 45 7.46 -12.82 0.27
N LEU A 46 6.94 -11.76 -0.32
CA LEU A 46 5.54 -11.70 -0.73
C LEU A 46 5.38 -11.01 -2.09
N GLY A 47 4.28 -11.32 -2.76
CA GLY A 47 3.82 -10.64 -3.95
C GLY A 47 2.45 -10.04 -3.72
N THR A 48 2.19 -8.87 -4.32
CA THR A 48 0.87 -8.24 -4.33
C THR A 48 0.45 -7.89 -5.74
N ILE A 49 -0.84 -7.98 -6.02
CA ILE A 49 -1.46 -7.42 -7.21
C ILE A 49 -2.62 -6.55 -6.74
N THR A 50 -2.60 -5.30 -7.17
CA THR A 50 -3.67 -4.33 -6.91
C THR A 50 -4.28 -3.86 -8.21
N VAL A 51 -5.59 -3.84 -8.26
CA VAL A 51 -6.38 -3.20 -9.33
C VAL A 51 -7.10 -2.03 -8.72
N ASP A 52 -6.85 -0.84 -9.25
CA ASP A 52 -7.45 0.42 -8.82
C ASP A 52 -8.27 1.03 -9.96
N GLN A 53 -9.49 1.46 -9.64
CA GLN A 53 -10.42 2.06 -10.57
C GLN A 53 -10.94 3.37 -9.99
N LEU A 54 -10.73 4.45 -10.72
CA LEU A 54 -11.39 5.74 -10.47
C LEU A 54 -12.45 5.92 -11.57
N SER A 55 -13.71 6.00 -11.19
CA SER A 55 -14.77 6.26 -12.14
C SER A 55 -14.76 7.73 -12.58
N GLU A 56 -15.35 8.01 -13.72
CA GLU A 56 -15.52 9.38 -14.21
C GLU A 56 -16.31 10.22 -13.20
N ASN A 57 -15.79 11.40 -12.87
CA ASN A 57 -16.43 12.36 -11.97
C ASN A 57 -16.15 13.80 -12.40
N SER A 58 -17.20 14.62 -12.51
CA SER A 58 -17.15 16.10 -12.61
C SER A 58 -16.07 16.67 -13.54
N GLY A 59 -15.86 16.06 -14.72
CA GLY A 59 -14.90 16.52 -15.72
C GLY A 59 -13.54 15.81 -15.68
N PHE A 60 -13.37 14.77 -14.83
CA PHE A 60 -12.21 13.90 -14.83
C PHE A 60 -12.55 12.55 -15.45
N PRO A 61 -11.76 12.08 -16.43
CA PRO A 61 -11.99 10.78 -17.08
C PRO A 61 -11.75 9.63 -16.11
N SER A 62 -12.39 8.50 -16.40
CA SER A 62 -12.13 7.26 -15.66
C SER A 62 -10.69 6.81 -15.85
N GLN A 63 -10.10 6.32 -14.78
CA GLN A 63 -8.72 5.82 -14.75
C GLN A 63 -8.69 4.39 -14.22
N HIS A 64 -7.83 3.57 -14.81
CA HIS A 64 -7.63 2.18 -14.40
C HIS A 64 -6.15 1.89 -14.28
N PHE A 65 -5.73 1.42 -13.11
CA PHE A 65 -4.36 1.05 -12.83
C PHE A 65 -4.28 -0.40 -12.33
N THR A 66 -3.20 -1.05 -12.72
CA THR A 66 -2.80 -2.33 -12.14
C THR A 66 -1.37 -2.20 -11.63
N THR A 67 -1.18 -2.54 -10.37
CA THR A 67 0.13 -2.51 -9.70
C THR A 67 0.49 -3.93 -9.27
N GLY A 68 1.66 -4.39 -9.67
CA GLY A 68 2.28 -5.61 -9.17
C GLY A 68 3.51 -5.27 -8.33
N ASN A 69 3.65 -5.90 -7.17
CA ASN A 69 4.81 -5.71 -6.30
C ASN A 69 5.41 -7.04 -5.86
N VAL A 70 6.72 -7.03 -5.62
CA VAL A 70 7.44 -8.08 -4.91
C VAL A 70 8.21 -7.43 -3.78
N MET A 71 7.96 -7.90 -2.56
CA MET A 71 8.58 -7.40 -1.34
C MET A 71 9.34 -8.53 -0.66
N ALA A 72 10.52 -8.22 -0.14
CA ALA A 72 11.30 -9.12 0.70
C ALA A 72 11.79 -8.35 1.94
N GLY A 73 11.93 -9.05 3.05
CA GLY A 73 12.42 -8.42 4.27
C GLY A 73 12.99 -9.42 5.26
N LEU A 74 13.63 -8.85 6.25
CA LEU A 74 14.17 -9.56 7.40
C LEU A 74 13.68 -8.86 8.66
N ASP A 75 13.35 -9.64 9.67
CA ASP A 75 13.00 -9.13 10.99
C ASP A 75 13.78 -9.86 12.08
N TYR A 76 13.96 -9.14 13.18
CA TYR A 76 14.66 -9.64 14.34
C TYR A 76 13.82 -9.40 15.60
N ARG A 77 13.57 -10.48 16.33
CA ARG A 77 12.86 -10.43 17.60
C ARG A 77 13.80 -10.01 18.71
N LEU A 78 13.68 -8.74 19.15
CA LEU A 78 14.49 -8.17 20.24
C LEU A 78 14.15 -8.79 21.59
N ASN A 79 12.88 -9.10 21.81
CA ASN A 79 12.37 -9.80 22.99
C ASN A 79 11.02 -10.45 22.67
N ARG A 80 10.34 -11.03 23.67
CA ARG A 80 9.05 -11.73 23.49
C ARG A 80 7.92 -10.85 22.96
N ASN A 81 8.08 -9.53 23.04
CA ASN A 81 7.04 -8.56 22.75
C ASN A 81 7.38 -7.64 21.57
N LEU A 82 8.66 -7.54 21.19
CA LEU A 82 9.14 -6.52 20.25
C LEU A 82 9.91 -7.15 19.10
N VAL A 83 9.50 -6.82 17.91
CA VAL A 83 10.15 -7.18 16.64
C VAL A 83 10.51 -5.91 15.89
N VAL A 84 11.65 -5.88 15.24
CA VAL A 84 12.09 -4.81 14.35
C VAL A 84 12.56 -5.44 13.04
N GLY A 85 12.33 -4.77 11.93
CA GLY A 85 12.75 -5.32 10.65
C GLY A 85 13.01 -4.26 9.60
N ALA A 86 13.56 -4.72 8.49
CA ALA A 86 13.76 -3.94 7.29
C ALA A 86 13.22 -4.69 6.08
N LEU A 87 12.75 -3.95 5.11
CA LEU A 87 12.18 -4.49 3.89
C LEU A 87 12.66 -3.72 2.65
N PHE A 88 12.54 -4.38 1.53
CA PHE A 88 12.68 -3.77 0.23
C PHE A 88 11.54 -4.26 -0.68
N ASN A 89 10.85 -3.32 -1.32
CA ASN A 89 9.81 -3.60 -2.28
C ASN A 89 10.18 -3.06 -3.66
N TRP A 90 9.96 -3.86 -4.68
CA TRP A 90 9.98 -3.46 -6.08
C TRP A 90 8.57 -3.56 -6.64
N GLY A 91 8.13 -2.50 -7.30
CA GLY A 91 6.80 -2.41 -7.87
C GLY A 91 6.79 -1.95 -9.31
N TYR A 92 5.77 -2.39 -10.05
CA TYR A 92 5.46 -1.91 -11.38
C TYR A 92 3.97 -1.60 -11.48
N THR A 93 3.65 -0.37 -11.94
CA THR A 93 2.28 0.07 -12.17
C THR A 93 2.10 0.40 -13.64
N GLY A 94 1.00 -0.05 -14.21
CA GLY A 94 0.57 0.33 -15.55
C GLY A 94 -0.91 0.66 -15.58
N GLY A 95 -1.30 1.67 -16.37
CA GLY A 95 -2.71 2.04 -16.46
C GLY A 95 -3.03 3.06 -17.54
N THR A 96 -4.32 3.32 -17.70
CA THR A 96 -4.89 4.30 -18.62
C THR A 96 -5.33 5.55 -17.85
N LEU A 97 -5.04 6.72 -18.42
CA LEU A 97 -5.32 8.03 -17.82
C LEU A 97 -6.61 8.66 -18.32
N ASP A 98 -7.11 8.24 -19.49
CA ASP A 98 -8.27 8.83 -20.16
C ASP A 98 -8.90 7.86 -21.16
N SER A 99 -10.04 8.27 -21.73
CA SER A 99 -10.76 7.54 -22.79
C SER A 99 -10.06 7.61 -24.17
N TYR A 100 -9.05 8.46 -24.33
CA TYR A 100 -8.28 8.61 -25.58
C TYR A 100 -7.08 7.68 -25.65
N GLY A 101 -6.89 6.83 -24.62
CA GLY A 101 -5.84 5.84 -24.57
C GLY A 101 -4.49 6.36 -24.10
N SER A 102 -4.45 7.52 -23.45
CA SER A 102 -3.25 7.99 -22.72
C SER A 102 -2.89 7.02 -21.62
N ARG A 103 -1.59 6.74 -21.45
CA ARG A 103 -1.09 5.69 -20.55
C ARG A 103 -0.01 6.22 -19.62
N GLN A 104 0.02 5.64 -18.43
CA GLN A 104 1.12 5.81 -17.49
C GLN A 104 1.69 4.46 -17.10
N GLN A 105 2.99 4.40 -16.98
CA GLN A 105 3.74 3.30 -16.40
C GLN A 105 4.68 3.85 -15.33
N SER A 106 4.94 3.10 -14.28
CA SER A 106 5.97 3.45 -13.30
C SER A 106 6.65 2.21 -12.75
N SER A 107 7.94 2.37 -12.45
CA SER A 107 8.70 1.42 -11.64
C SER A 107 9.01 2.08 -10.31
N SER A 108 8.82 1.35 -9.21
CA SER A 108 9.02 1.84 -7.85
C SER A 108 10.02 0.99 -7.07
N TYR A 109 10.83 1.63 -6.25
CA TYR A 109 11.86 1.01 -5.41
C TYR A 109 11.71 1.57 -3.99
N THR A 110 11.35 0.70 -3.04
CA THR A 110 10.94 1.10 -1.70
C THR A 110 11.72 0.38 -0.62
N PRO A 111 12.83 0.91 -0.09
CA PRO A 111 13.37 0.51 1.20
C PRO A 111 12.46 0.99 2.33
N GLY A 112 12.35 0.17 3.40
CA GLY A 112 11.56 0.50 4.57
C GLY A 112 12.06 -0.20 5.82
N VAL A 113 11.62 0.32 6.98
CA VAL A 113 11.87 -0.25 8.30
C VAL A 113 10.55 -0.34 9.06
N PHE A 114 10.40 -1.38 9.86
CA PHE A 114 9.18 -1.59 10.61
C PHE A 114 9.45 -2.06 12.03
N VAL A 115 8.46 -1.85 12.88
CA VAL A 115 8.45 -2.29 14.27
C VAL A 115 7.08 -2.86 14.60
N GLY A 116 7.06 -3.98 15.31
CA GLY A 116 5.85 -4.58 15.86
C GLY A 116 6.00 -4.82 17.35
N TYR A 117 5.00 -4.45 18.13
CA TYR A 117 4.92 -4.70 19.57
C TYR A 117 3.64 -5.43 19.92
N LYS A 118 3.75 -6.49 20.73
CA LYS A 118 2.60 -7.24 21.23
C LYS A 118 2.76 -7.62 22.68
N GLN A 119 1.73 -7.34 23.49
CA GLN A 119 1.68 -7.77 24.90
C GLN A 119 0.24 -8.13 25.31
N GLY A 120 0.02 -9.40 25.59
CA GLY A 120 -1.34 -9.90 25.81
C GLY A 120 -2.22 -9.73 24.57
N GLY A 121 -3.33 -9.03 24.73
CA GLY A 121 -4.22 -8.66 23.62
C GLY A 121 -3.82 -7.36 22.92
N PHE A 122 -2.97 -6.53 23.52
CA PHE A 122 -2.53 -5.26 22.94
C PHE A 122 -1.45 -5.47 21.87
N TYR A 123 -1.55 -4.71 20.78
CA TYR A 123 -0.52 -4.62 19.75
C TYR A 123 -0.37 -3.20 19.23
N ALA A 124 0.82 -2.92 18.70
CA ALA A 124 1.15 -1.67 18.04
C ALA A 124 2.19 -1.93 16.96
N ASP A 125 1.91 -1.48 15.75
CA ASP A 125 2.76 -1.66 14.57
C ASP A 125 3.09 -0.31 13.97
N GLY A 126 4.29 -0.19 13.43
CA GLY A 126 4.78 1.01 12.76
C GLY A 126 5.63 0.66 11.56
N LEU A 127 5.48 1.41 10.47
CA LEU A 127 6.28 1.29 9.26
C LEU A 127 6.68 2.68 8.78
N MET A 128 7.94 2.82 8.39
CA MET A 128 8.45 3.98 7.66
C MET A 128 9.12 3.51 6.39
N SER A 129 8.83 4.15 5.28
CA SER A 129 9.44 3.83 3.99
C SER A 129 9.74 5.06 3.15
N TYR A 130 10.68 4.89 2.24
CA TYR A 130 11.01 5.83 1.18
C TYR A 130 10.82 5.12 -0.14
N THR A 131 10.16 5.78 -1.11
CA THR A 131 9.97 5.23 -2.45
C THR A 131 10.51 6.19 -3.50
N TYR A 132 11.34 5.68 -4.39
CA TYR A 132 11.68 6.32 -5.64
C TYR A 132 10.82 5.73 -6.76
N ASN A 133 10.10 6.60 -7.49
CA ASN A 133 9.26 6.23 -8.62
C ASN A 133 9.82 6.85 -9.91
N ALA A 134 10.02 6.01 -10.94
CA ALA A 134 10.33 6.44 -12.30
C ALA A 134 9.10 6.23 -13.19
N TYR A 135 8.60 7.30 -13.81
CA TYR A 135 7.39 7.27 -14.62
C TYR A 135 7.69 7.37 -16.10
N LYS A 136 6.81 6.76 -16.89
CA LYS A 136 6.66 7.02 -18.32
C LYS A 136 5.21 7.31 -18.62
N ILE A 137 4.94 8.52 -19.13
CA ILE A 137 3.61 9.03 -19.45
C ILE A 137 3.53 9.21 -20.97
N ASN A 138 2.55 8.59 -21.60
CA ASN A 138 2.24 8.77 -23.01
C ASN A 138 0.86 9.40 -23.12
N ARG A 139 0.81 10.66 -23.49
CA ARG A 139 -0.42 11.42 -23.66
C ARG A 139 -0.77 11.48 -25.15
N ASN A 140 -1.90 10.90 -25.53
CA ASN A 140 -2.41 10.96 -26.89
C ASN A 140 -3.02 12.33 -27.15
N VAL A 141 -2.52 13.02 -28.17
CA VAL A 141 -3.01 14.35 -28.57
C VAL A 141 -3.21 14.36 -30.08
N SER A 142 -4.48 14.38 -30.51
CA SER A 142 -4.84 14.27 -31.93
C SER A 142 -4.21 13.02 -32.58
N SER A 143 -3.32 13.19 -33.53
CA SER A 143 -2.63 12.11 -34.24
C SER A 143 -1.19 11.87 -33.74
N THR A 144 -0.79 12.51 -32.64
CA THR A 144 0.57 12.44 -32.09
C THR A 144 0.57 11.96 -30.65
N VAL A 145 1.73 11.54 -30.16
CA VAL A 145 1.92 11.12 -28.77
C VAL A 145 2.98 12.02 -28.13
N ALA A 146 2.60 12.72 -27.07
CA ALA A 146 3.51 13.45 -26.21
C ALA A 146 3.99 12.51 -25.11
N THR A 147 5.30 12.34 -24.95
CA THR A 147 5.94 11.47 -23.97
C THR A 147 6.68 12.27 -22.92
N GLY A 148 6.43 12.00 -21.65
CA GLY A 148 7.12 12.57 -20.51
C GLY A 148 7.66 11.49 -19.58
N GLU A 149 8.82 11.72 -18.97
CA GLU A 149 9.49 10.77 -18.08
C GLU A 149 9.88 11.45 -16.74
N PRO A 150 8.91 11.83 -15.91
CA PRO A 150 9.21 12.37 -14.57
C PRO A 150 9.65 11.27 -13.60
N ASP A 151 10.27 11.70 -12.51
CA ASP A 151 10.51 10.91 -11.31
C ASP A 151 9.81 11.51 -10.10
N SER A 152 9.60 10.71 -9.06
CA SER A 152 9.13 11.22 -7.77
C SER A 152 9.82 10.55 -6.59
N ASN A 153 9.87 11.30 -5.50
CA ASN A 153 10.31 10.83 -4.19
C ASN A 153 9.12 10.84 -3.25
N GLU A 154 8.92 9.75 -2.53
CA GLU A 154 7.79 9.55 -1.63
C GLU A 154 8.31 9.12 -0.26
N TYR A 155 7.69 9.66 0.78
CA TYR A 155 7.96 9.33 2.17
C TYR A 155 6.66 8.89 2.83
N ASP A 156 6.69 7.72 3.46
CA ASP A 156 5.54 7.15 4.14
C ASP A 156 5.85 6.86 5.59
N ALA A 157 4.87 7.12 6.45
CA ALA A 157 4.86 6.69 7.84
C ALA A 157 3.46 6.20 8.20
N ASN A 158 3.36 4.96 8.67
CA ASN A 158 2.10 4.32 9.04
C ASN A 158 2.22 3.75 10.45
N ALA A 159 1.15 3.84 11.22
CA ALA A 159 1.03 3.23 12.54
C ALA A 159 -0.38 2.65 12.72
N LEU A 160 -0.45 1.50 13.40
CA LEU A 160 -1.69 0.84 13.76
C LEU A 160 -1.57 0.36 15.19
N VAL A 161 -2.62 0.57 16.01
CA VAL A 161 -2.71 0.05 17.37
C VAL A 161 -4.06 -0.62 17.57
N GLY A 162 -4.11 -1.65 18.38
CA GLY A 162 -5.36 -2.33 18.67
C GLY A 162 -5.28 -3.25 19.88
N TYR A 163 -6.40 -3.89 20.14
CA TYR A 163 -6.51 -4.85 21.23
C TYR A 163 -7.41 -6.01 20.85
N TYR A 164 -6.95 -7.24 20.97
CA TYR A 164 -7.71 -8.46 20.76
C TYR A 164 -8.29 -8.99 22.06
N PHE A 165 -9.61 -9.11 22.14
CA PHE A 165 -10.34 -9.75 23.22
C PHE A 165 -10.67 -11.21 22.82
N PRO A 166 -10.37 -12.21 23.65
CA PRO A 166 -10.85 -13.57 23.41
C PRO A 166 -12.38 -13.61 23.59
N VAL A 167 -13.09 -13.96 22.53
CA VAL A 167 -14.57 -13.99 22.52
C VAL A 167 -15.09 -15.44 22.57
N ALA A 168 -14.44 -16.33 21.86
CA ALA A 168 -14.77 -17.75 21.82
C ALA A 168 -13.49 -18.60 21.64
N HIS A 169 -13.66 -19.91 21.64
CA HIS A 169 -12.53 -20.82 21.44
C HIS A 169 -11.83 -20.52 20.10
N GLY A 170 -10.59 -20.07 20.16
CA GLY A 170 -9.79 -19.70 18.99
C GLY A 170 -10.16 -18.37 18.33
N LEU A 171 -11.28 -17.72 18.71
CA LEU A 171 -11.74 -16.46 18.13
C LEU A 171 -11.37 -15.27 19.04
N GLN A 172 -10.70 -14.30 18.46
CA GLN A 172 -10.37 -13.02 19.07
C GLN A 172 -10.90 -11.88 18.17
N ILE A 173 -11.50 -10.86 18.78
CA ILE A 173 -12.02 -9.69 18.07
C ILE A 173 -11.66 -8.45 18.89
N GLY A 174 -11.39 -7.34 18.22
CA GLY A 174 -11.14 -6.11 18.95
C GLY A 174 -11.06 -4.88 18.07
N PRO A 175 -11.10 -3.70 18.72
CA PRO A 175 -10.95 -2.42 18.04
C PRO A 175 -9.52 -2.19 17.62
N ALA A 176 -9.37 -1.45 16.52
CA ALA A 176 -8.09 -0.95 16.07
C ALA A 176 -8.20 0.47 15.54
N ALA A 177 -7.14 1.25 15.70
CA ALA A 177 -7.01 2.60 15.22
C ALA A 177 -5.63 2.81 14.62
N GLY A 178 -5.56 3.53 13.51
CA GLY A 178 -4.31 3.79 12.81
C GLY A 178 -4.25 5.19 12.24
N ALA A 179 -3.04 5.56 11.84
CA ALA A 179 -2.77 6.78 11.09
C ALA A 179 -1.70 6.51 10.03
N GLY A 180 -1.84 7.16 8.89
CA GLY A 180 -0.89 7.11 7.80
C GLY A 180 -0.61 8.49 7.25
N PHE A 181 0.67 8.81 7.06
CA PHE A 181 1.12 10.02 6.39
C PHE A 181 1.92 9.63 5.15
N THR A 182 1.61 10.27 4.03
CA THR A 182 2.33 10.10 2.77
C THR A 182 2.64 11.48 2.21
N GLN A 183 3.91 11.70 1.82
CA GLN A 183 4.36 12.90 1.13
C GLN A 183 4.99 12.51 -0.20
N ILE A 184 4.55 13.14 -1.30
CA ILE A 184 5.07 12.91 -2.65
C ILE A 184 5.60 14.22 -3.24
N ASN A 185 6.82 14.14 -3.81
CA ASN A 185 7.45 15.21 -4.56
C ASN A 185 7.78 14.70 -5.96
N THR A 186 7.06 15.18 -6.97
CA THR A 186 7.28 14.83 -8.38
C THR A 186 8.08 15.92 -9.07
N SER A 187 9.14 15.54 -9.78
CA SER A 187 9.98 16.45 -10.57
C SER A 187 9.19 17.10 -11.70
N GLY A 188 9.51 18.35 -12.01
CA GLY A 188 9.04 18.99 -13.23
C GLY A 188 9.67 18.34 -14.45
N PHE A 189 8.94 18.28 -15.57
CA PHE A 189 9.41 17.67 -16.81
C PHE A 189 8.82 18.34 -18.03
N SER A 190 9.43 18.11 -19.20
CA SER A 190 8.91 18.49 -20.49
C SER A 190 8.60 17.27 -21.32
N GLU A 191 7.45 17.29 -21.97
CA GLU A 191 7.05 16.27 -22.94
C GLU A 191 7.83 16.45 -24.26
N THR A 192 7.92 15.38 -25.02
CA THR A 192 8.50 15.35 -26.37
C THR A 192 7.66 14.45 -27.28
N GLY A 193 7.69 14.73 -28.61
CA GLY A 193 7.06 13.87 -29.61
C GLY A 193 5.76 14.44 -30.23
N SER A 194 5.29 15.57 -29.74
CA SER A 194 4.09 16.25 -30.25
C SER A 194 4.31 17.74 -30.45
N PRO A 195 3.68 18.39 -31.43
CA PRO A 195 3.65 19.85 -31.46
C PRO A 195 2.92 20.49 -30.26
N PHE A 196 2.13 19.70 -29.53
CA PHE A 196 1.39 20.09 -28.32
C PHE A 196 2.06 19.60 -27.03
N ASP A 197 3.37 19.41 -27.04
CA ASP A 197 4.15 19.05 -25.88
C ASP A 197 4.02 20.09 -24.77
N LEU A 198 3.94 19.61 -23.53
CA LEU A 198 3.81 20.44 -22.33
C LEU A 198 5.09 20.40 -21.50
N THR A 199 5.42 21.53 -20.92
CA THR A 199 6.33 21.65 -19.79
C THR A 199 5.50 21.75 -18.52
N ILE A 200 5.68 20.80 -17.62
CA ILE A 200 4.91 20.62 -16.40
C ILE A 200 5.82 20.94 -15.21
N ALA A 201 5.36 21.82 -14.33
CA ALA A 201 6.13 22.22 -13.15
C ALA A 201 6.21 21.10 -12.12
N LYS A 202 7.14 21.24 -11.17
CA LYS A 202 7.24 20.37 -9.99
C LYS A 202 5.92 20.33 -9.23
N GLN A 203 5.62 19.17 -8.68
CA GLN A 203 4.40 18.95 -7.92
C GLN A 203 4.72 18.39 -6.55
N HIS A 204 3.87 18.73 -5.61
CA HIS A 204 3.92 18.28 -4.23
C HIS A 204 2.53 17.85 -3.80
N ALA A 205 2.45 16.76 -3.06
CA ALA A 205 1.21 16.26 -2.50
C ALA A 205 1.44 15.60 -1.15
N ASP A 206 0.56 15.91 -0.20
CA ASP A 206 0.51 15.28 1.10
C ASP A 206 -0.83 14.56 1.29
N SER A 207 -0.80 13.49 2.06
CA SER A 207 -1.96 12.72 2.49
C SER A 207 -1.79 12.40 3.98
N LEU A 208 -2.81 12.70 4.77
CA LEU A 208 -2.88 12.31 6.18
C LEU A 208 -4.20 11.57 6.41
N ARG A 209 -4.11 10.30 6.78
CA ARG A 209 -5.26 9.43 6.94
C ARG A 209 -5.36 8.91 8.36
N SER A 210 -6.60 8.77 8.86
CA SER A 210 -6.89 7.95 10.03
C SER A 210 -7.64 6.69 9.62
N LEU A 211 -7.46 5.63 10.40
CA LEU A 211 -8.15 4.36 10.30
C LEU A 211 -8.82 4.08 11.64
N LEU A 212 -10.11 3.79 11.64
CA LEU A 212 -10.85 3.39 12.83
C LEU A 212 -11.71 2.18 12.48
N GLY A 213 -11.62 1.11 13.25
CA GLY A 213 -12.38 -0.08 12.93
C GLY A 213 -12.21 -1.22 13.93
N ALA A 214 -12.45 -2.41 13.42
CA ALA A 214 -12.34 -3.64 14.17
C ALA A 214 -11.59 -4.70 13.35
N GLN A 215 -10.90 -5.56 14.08
CA GLN A 215 -10.19 -6.73 13.53
C GLN A 215 -10.60 -7.98 14.27
N GLY A 216 -10.50 -9.11 13.59
CA GLY A 216 -10.72 -10.41 14.18
C GLY A 216 -9.73 -11.44 13.68
N LEU A 217 -9.42 -12.38 14.54
CA LEU A 217 -8.52 -13.49 14.30
C LEU A 217 -9.17 -14.77 14.80
N TYR A 218 -9.29 -15.76 13.93
CA TYR A 218 -9.73 -17.10 14.30
C TYR A 218 -8.60 -18.08 14.05
N THR A 219 -8.09 -18.70 15.13
CA THR A 219 -7.00 -19.66 15.07
C THR A 219 -7.51 -21.03 15.47
N PHE A 220 -7.25 -22.05 14.65
CA PHE A 220 -7.62 -23.41 14.89
C PHE A 220 -6.52 -24.38 14.41
N THR A 221 -6.57 -25.60 14.90
CA THR A 221 -5.63 -26.67 14.53
C THR A 221 -6.40 -27.74 13.76
N PRO A 222 -6.14 -27.90 12.44
CA PRO A 222 -6.89 -28.87 11.64
C PRO A 222 -6.49 -30.32 11.96
N GLY A 223 -7.48 -31.15 12.25
CA GLY A 223 -7.30 -32.59 12.45
C GLY A 223 -6.32 -32.95 13.57
N ASN A 224 -5.36 -33.82 13.26
CA ASN A 224 -4.31 -34.28 14.18
C ASN A 224 -2.96 -33.54 13.93
N ASP A 225 -2.94 -32.55 13.05
CA ASP A 225 -1.74 -31.77 12.76
C ASP A 225 -1.53 -30.70 13.86
N PRO A 226 -0.34 -30.64 14.49
CA PRO A 226 -0.06 -29.65 15.53
C PRO A 226 0.13 -28.23 14.98
N LEU A 227 0.09 -28.02 13.65
CA LEU A 227 0.34 -26.73 13.02
C LEU A 227 -0.94 -25.90 12.93
N PRO A 228 -0.97 -24.69 13.55
CA PRO A 228 -2.16 -23.87 13.54
C PRO A 228 -2.39 -23.20 12.18
N VAL A 229 -3.68 -22.99 11.88
CA VAL A 229 -4.16 -22.16 10.78
C VAL A 229 -4.93 -21.00 11.39
N SER A 230 -4.70 -19.81 10.88
CA SER A 230 -5.38 -18.59 11.31
C SER A 230 -6.14 -17.96 10.14
N ILE A 231 -7.32 -17.47 10.42
CA ILE A 231 -8.11 -16.64 9.51
C ILE A 231 -8.22 -15.26 10.16
N ASN A 232 -7.83 -14.23 9.45
CA ASN A 232 -7.95 -12.84 9.89
C ASN A 232 -9.00 -12.10 9.04
N PHE A 233 -9.68 -11.17 9.66
CA PHE A 233 -10.60 -10.26 8.98
C PHE A 233 -10.54 -8.89 9.63
N ASN A 234 -10.73 -7.86 8.82
CA ASN A 234 -10.76 -6.48 9.29
C ASN A 234 -11.83 -5.66 8.57
N ALA A 235 -12.28 -4.61 9.24
CA ALA A 235 -13.18 -3.61 8.69
C ALA A 235 -12.81 -2.25 9.30
N PHE A 236 -12.36 -1.33 8.46
CA PHE A 236 -11.96 0.01 8.85
C PHE A 236 -12.75 1.07 8.08
N TRP A 237 -13.08 2.15 8.76
CA TRP A 237 -13.35 3.44 8.16
C TRP A 237 -12.05 4.23 8.09
N GLN A 238 -11.72 4.70 6.89
CA GLN A 238 -10.59 5.57 6.61
C GLN A 238 -11.09 6.98 6.31
N HIS A 239 -10.47 7.98 6.95
CA HIS A 239 -10.74 9.38 6.69
C HIS A 239 -9.46 10.10 6.25
N GLU A 240 -9.54 10.82 5.11
CA GLU A 240 -8.46 11.63 4.56
C GLU A 240 -8.61 13.08 4.98
N PHE A 241 -7.62 13.63 5.67
CA PHE A 241 -7.64 15.01 6.17
C PHE A 241 -7.13 16.02 5.15
N LEU A 242 -6.24 15.61 4.23
CA LEU A 242 -5.55 16.47 3.26
C LEU A 242 -6.04 16.19 1.83
N ASN A 243 -7.35 16.29 1.60
CA ASN A 243 -7.99 15.94 0.33
C ASN A 243 -8.16 17.12 -0.66
N SER A 244 -7.34 18.17 -0.57
CA SER A 244 -7.43 19.31 -1.45
C SER A 244 -7.15 18.91 -2.91
N SER A 245 -7.92 19.50 -3.84
CA SER A 245 -7.53 19.53 -5.25
C SER A 245 -6.19 20.25 -5.43
N ARG A 246 -5.44 19.86 -6.45
CA ARG A 246 -4.13 20.44 -6.71
C ARG A 246 -4.10 21.11 -8.07
N ASP A 247 -3.36 22.20 -8.12
CA ASP A 247 -3.11 22.96 -9.33
C ASP A 247 -1.83 22.45 -9.99
N ILE A 248 -1.95 21.97 -11.22
CA ILE A 248 -0.82 21.58 -12.06
C ILE A 248 -0.52 22.72 -13.03
N ASN A 249 0.58 23.42 -12.77
CA ASN A 249 1.04 24.48 -13.64
C ASN A 249 1.72 23.90 -14.88
N SER A 250 1.27 24.31 -16.05
CA SER A 250 1.75 23.82 -17.33
C SER A 250 1.88 24.94 -18.35
N THR A 251 2.81 24.77 -19.29
CA THR A 251 3.00 25.65 -20.46
C THR A 251 3.20 24.78 -21.70
N PHE A 252 2.85 25.30 -22.89
CA PHE A 252 3.27 24.63 -24.13
C PHE A 252 4.76 24.79 -24.33
N THR A 253 5.46 23.69 -24.59
CA THR A 253 6.92 23.68 -24.78
C THR A 253 7.32 24.42 -26.07
N ASN A 254 6.58 24.21 -27.16
CA ASN A 254 6.98 24.63 -28.51
C ASN A 254 6.09 25.72 -29.12
N LEU A 255 4.90 25.98 -28.61
CA LEU A 255 3.94 26.89 -29.23
C LEU A 255 4.02 28.32 -28.71
N GLY A 256 4.79 28.56 -27.66
CA GLY A 256 4.70 29.79 -26.89
C GLY A 256 3.31 29.92 -26.26
N GLY A 257 3.13 30.88 -25.38
CA GLY A 257 1.84 31.11 -24.75
C GLY A 257 1.98 31.27 -23.25
N GLY A 258 0.87 31.64 -22.60
CA GLY A 258 0.81 31.79 -21.15
C GLY A 258 0.79 30.47 -20.43
N GLN A 259 1.09 30.53 -19.15
CA GLN A 259 0.87 29.43 -18.23
C GLN A 259 -0.63 29.15 -18.11
N PHE A 260 -0.99 27.87 -18.03
CA PHE A 260 -2.33 27.41 -17.72
C PHE A 260 -2.30 26.39 -16.58
N ILE A 261 -3.40 26.26 -15.91
CA ILE A 261 -3.52 25.46 -14.70
C ILE A 261 -4.54 24.36 -14.95
N PHE A 262 -4.14 23.13 -14.69
CA PHE A 262 -5.08 22.01 -14.57
C PHE A 262 -5.36 21.77 -13.09
N ASN A 263 -6.63 21.67 -12.74
CA ASN A 263 -7.02 21.22 -11.41
C ASN A 263 -7.16 19.70 -11.41
N THR A 264 -6.67 19.06 -10.38
CA THR A 264 -6.90 17.61 -10.16
C THR A 264 -8.06 17.39 -9.18
N ALA A 265 -8.78 16.30 -9.34
CA ALA A 265 -9.72 15.88 -8.31
C ALA A 265 -8.97 15.59 -7.00
N GLY A 266 -9.53 15.98 -5.87
CA GLY A 266 -9.05 15.49 -4.57
C GLY A 266 -9.37 14.00 -4.41
N PRO A 267 -8.67 13.30 -3.52
CA PRO A 267 -9.02 11.92 -3.16
C PRO A 267 -10.37 11.84 -2.48
N SER A 268 -10.97 10.64 -2.48
CA SER A 268 -12.11 10.35 -1.61
C SER A 268 -11.77 10.71 -0.16
N ARG A 269 -12.65 11.48 0.50
CA ARG A 269 -12.46 11.87 1.89
C ARG A 269 -12.68 10.68 2.81
N ASP A 270 -13.73 9.94 2.56
CA ASP A 270 -14.12 8.78 3.34
C ASP A 270 -14.08 7.51 2.50
N SER A 271 -13.58 6.44 3.06
CA SER A 271 -13.57 5.11 2.45
C SER A 271 -13.70 4.01 3.50
N ALA A 272 -14.21 2.88 3.08
CA ALA A 272 -14.22 1.65 3.84
C ALA A 272 -13.12 0.71 3.31
N LEU A 273 -12.32 0.13 4.22
CA LEU A 273 -11.40 -0.95 3.93
C LEU A 273 -11.92 -2.23 4.56
N LEU A 274 -12.02 -3.28 3.77
CA LEU A 274 -12.44 -4.61 4.20
C LEU A 274 -11.38 -5.62 3.80
N GLY A 275 -10.91 -6.38 4.75
CA GLY A 275 -9.88 -7.40 4.54
C GLY A 275 -10.30 -8.77 5.05
N LEU A 276 -9.81 -9.80 4.35
CA LEU A 276 -9.93 -11.19 4.72
C LEU A 276 -8.63 -11.91 4.36
N GLY A 277 -8.08 -12.66 5.29
CA GLY A 277 -6.87 -13.41 5.04
C GLY A 277 -6.84 -14.75 5.73
N ALA A 278 -5.88 -15.56 5.30
CA ALA A 278 -5.56 -16.84 5.93
C ALA A 278 -4.04 -16.99 5.99
N SER A 279 -3.57 -17.56 7.09
CA SER A 279 -2.17 -17.94 7.27
C SER A 279 -2.06 -19.29 7.94
N GLY A 280 -1.00 -20.03 7.63
CA GLY A 280 -0.78 -21.33 8.24
C GLY A 280 0.67 -21.78 8.10
N TYR A 281 1.10 -22.62 9.03
CA TYR A 281 2.41 -23.24 8.97
C TYR A 281 2.38 -24.48 8.07
N VAL A 282 3.32 -24.56 7.13
CA VAL A 282 3.57 -25.76 6.31
C VAL A 282 4.58 -26.67 7.02
N THR A 283 5.52 -26.07 7.72
CA THR A 283 6.46 -26.72 8.62
C THR A 283 6.59 -25.87 9.89
N ARG A 284 7.35 -26.33 10.89
CA ARG A 284 7.58 -25.55 12.11
C ARG A 284 8.27 -24.19 11.85
N ASN A 285 8.95 -24.06 10.73
CA ASN A 285 9.78 -22.90 10.38
C ASN A 285 9.23 -22.11 9.18
N ILE A 286 8.28 -22.66 8.43
CA ILE A 286 7.77 -22.04 7.20
C ILE A 286 6.27 -21.83 7.32
N SER A 287 5.84 -20.60 7.15
CA SER A 287 4.43 -20.22 7.06
C SER A 287 4.11 -19.62 5.69
N LEU A 288 2.87 -19.87 5.25
CA LEU A 288 2.28 -19.25 4.07
C LEU A 288 1.14 -18.33 4.51
N PHE A 289 0.91 -17.27 3.75
CA PHE A 289 -0.24 -16.41 3.96
C PHE A 289 -0.82 -15.95 2.62
N LEU A 290 -2.13 -15.69 2.66
CA LEU A 290 -2.91 -15.13 1.56
C LEU A 290 -3.89 -14.12 2.15
N ASN A 291 -3.94 -12.91 1.58
CA ASN A 291 -4.87 -11.87 2.00
C ASN A 291 -5.54 -11.25 0.78
N TYR A 292 -6.77 -10.85 0.97
CA TYR A 292 -7.55 -10.03 0.06
C TYR A 292 -8.04 -8.79 0.81
N GLU A 293 -7.86 -7.63 0.23
CA GLU A 293 -8.36 -6.37 0.74
C GLU A 293 -9.10 -5.62 -0.34
N THR A 294 -10.18 -4.96 0.01
CA THR A 294 -10.90 -4.06 -0.86
C THR A 294 -11.13 -2.71 -0.18
N GLN A 295 -10.94 -1.64 -0.96
CA GLN A 295 -11.25 -0.27 -0.57
C GLN A 295 -12.39 0.25 -1.42
N VAL A 296 -13.39 0.82 -0.76
CA VAL A 296 -14.55 1.48 -1.38
C VAL A 296 -14.61 2.91 -0.86
N GLY A 297 -14.37 3.87 -1.74
CA GLY A 297 -14.42 5.31 -1.42
C GLY A 297 -15.79 5.91 -1.70
N ASP A 298 -16.03 7.10 -1.13
CA ASP A 298 -17.28 7.87 -1.25
C ASP A 298 -17.56 8.40 -2.67
N HIS A 299 -16.53 8.60 -3.49
CA HIS A 299 -16.64 9.15 -4.85
C HIS A 299 -15.91 8.28 -5.86
N SER A 300 -16.48 7.10 -6.13
CA SER A 300 -16.07 6.28 -7.27
C SER A 300 -14.63 5.73 -7.28
N GLN A 301 -13.95 5.71 -6.12
CA GLN A 301 -12.69 4.98 -5.97
C GLN A 301 -12.98 3.56 -5.50
N PHE A 302 -12.48 2.59 -6.24
CA PHE A 302 -12.57 1.18 -5.90
C PHE A 302 -11.22 0.51 -6.14
N ALA A 303 -10.64 -0.05 -5.09
CA ALA A 303 -9.38 -0.77 -5.18
C ALA A 303 -9.52 -2.18 -4.61
N GLN A 304 -8.85 -3.14 -5.23
CA GLN A 304 -8.77 -4.53 -4.78
C GLN A 304 -7.31 -4.96 -4.77
N THR A 305 -6.90 -5.59 -3.68
CA THR A 305 -5.54 -6.10 -3.52
C THR A 305 -5.59 -7.57 -3.13
N VAL A 306 -4.81 -8.39 -3.82
CA VAL A 306 -4.49 -9.76 -3.43
C VAL A 306 -3.02 -9.80 -3.06
N MET A 307 -2.71 -10.37 -1.90
CA MET A 307 -1.35 -10.54 -1.39
C MET A 307 -1.13 -12.00 -1.02
N ALA A 308 0.00 -12.57 -1.44
CA ALA A 308 0.42 -13.91 -1.05
C ALA A 308 1.91 -13.93 -0.73
N GLY A 309 2.31 -14.71 0.26
CA GLY A 309 3.71 -14.77 0.64
C GLY A 309 4.09 -15.96 1.50
N VAL A 310 5.39 -16.04 1.76
CA VAL A 310 6.03 -17.03 2.60
C VAL A 310 6.92 -16.34 3.62
N ALA A 311 6.89 -16.82 4.86
CA ALA A 311 7.84 -16.42 5.90
C ALA A 311 8.58 -17.64 6.44
N VAL A 312 9.85 -17.44 6.79
CA VAL A 312 10.77 -18.45 7.27
C VAL A 312 11.41 -17.98 8.57
N ASN A 313 11.30 -18.79 9.63
CA ASN A 313 12.02 -18.59 10.89
C ASN A 313 13.32 -19.41 10.84
N PHE A 314 14.45 -18.78 11.17
CA PHE A 314 15.78 -19.43 11.12
C PHE A 314 16.19 -20.03 12.44
#